data_ac86e32e00fd327df194fb0eac85bcb0
#
_entry.id   ac86e32e00fd327df194fb0eac85bcb0
#
_cell.length_a   1.000
_cell.length_b   1.000
_cell.length_c   1.000
_cell.angle_alpha   90.00
_cell.angle_beta   90.00
_cell.angle_gamma   90.00
#
_symmetry.space_group_name_H-M   'P 1'
#
loop_
_entity.id
_entity.type
_entity.pdbx_description
1 polymer ?
#
loop_
_entity_poly.entity_id
_entity_poly.type
_entity_poly.pdbx_seq_one_letter_code
_entity_poly.pdbx_strand_id
1 'polypeptide(L)'
;MCKYNKGFTLVELVIVIAVIGILAGLAIPHFLDSQAKTRTARAAADMRTLQSAVEQYMAAGNTIDGLTDDQKANGAKVFKDIVDKGFLYAVPTAPQGDYYYAVSGNRIALNNCSYGIEKASSGVGSSENKRKITVSFINGLSTGTSGVPYSMFIEQYILGKY
;
A
#
# COMPACT_ATOMS: atom_id res chain seq x y z
N MET A 1 4.86 44.82 47.76
CA MET A 1 3.64 44.39 47.06
C MET A 1 3.71 42.87 46.84
N CYS A 2 3.02 42.04 47.65
CA CYS A 2 2.96 40.60 47.42
C CYS A 2 2.02 40.31 46.26
N LYS A 3 2.54 39.75 45.14
CA LYS A 3 1.71 39.23 44.07
C LYS A 3 1.03 37.95 44.56
N TYR A 4 -0.28 37.97 44.62
CA TYR A 4 -1.10 36.80 44.94
C TYR A 4 -1.10 35.86 43.71
N ASN A 5 -0.33 34.80 43.78
CA ASN A 5 -0.38 33.75 42.76
C ASN A 5 -1.67 32.94 43.00
N LYS A 6 -2.63 33.06 42.11
CA LYS A 6 -3.82 32.20 42.10
C LYS A 6 -3.39 30.79 41.67
N GLY A 7 -3.49 29.82 42.56
CA GLY A 7 -3.28 28.42 42.24
C GLY A 7 -4.46 27.83 41.47
N PHE A 8 -4.21 26.81 40.65
CA PHE A 8 -5.25 26.05 39.95
C PHE A 8 -6.11 25.28 40.96
N THR A 9 -7.41 25.26 40.74
CA THR A 9 -8.32 24.44 41.54
C THR A 9 -8.37 23.01 41.01
N LEU A 10 -8.62 22.02 41.87
CA LEU A 10 -8.79 20.62 41.49
C LEU A 10 -9.94 20.45 40.47
N VAL A 11 -11.02 21.23 40.62
CA VAL A 11 -12.17 21.20 39.71
C VAL A 11 -11.81 21.66 38.33
N GLU A 12 -11.03 22.73 38.16
CA GLU A 12 -10.56 23.21 36.85
C GLU A 12 -9.74 22.12 36.13
N LEU A 13 -8.88 21.41 36.85
CA LEU A 13 -8.09 20.33 36.25
C LEU A 13 -8.99 19.17 35.81
N VAL A 14 -9.95 18.75 36.64
CA VAL A 14 -10.87 17.65 36.31
C VAL A 14 -11.73 17.97 35.08
N ILE A 15 -12.23 19.20 34.96
CA ILE A 15 -13.01 19.61 33.79
C ILE A 15 -12.16 19.54 32.52
N VAL A 16 -10.91 20.00 32.58
CA VAL A 16 -10.01 19.98 31.40
C VAL A 16 -9.74 18.56 30.93
N ILE A 17 -9.40 17.63 31.84
CA ILE A 17 -9.15 16.24 31.45
C ILE A 17 -10.43 15.55 30.94
N ALA A 18 -11.60 15.88 31.50
CA ALA A 18 -12.87 15.36 31.00
C ALA A 18 -13.16 15.79 29.58
N VAL A 19 -12.96 17.08 29.26
CA VAL A 19 -13.14 17.60 27.89
C VAL A 19 -12.14 16.98 26.91
N ILE A 20 -10.86 16.88 27.30
CA ILE A 20 -9.84 16.22 26.49
C ILE A 20 -10.22 14.75 26.23
N GLY A 21 -10.70 14.03 27.24
CA GLY A 21 -11.15 12.64 27.11
C GLY A 21 -12.26 12.46 26.09
N ILE A 22 -13.27 13.33 26.11
CA ILE A 22 -14.37 13.30 25.13
C ILE A 22 -13.87 13.59 23.73
N LEU A 23 -13.04 14.63 23.55
CA LEU A 23 -12.50 15.00 22.25
C LEU A 23 -11.58 13.90 21.68
N ALA A 24 -10.73 13.31 22.51
CA ALA A 24 -9.86 12.19 22.12
C ALA A 24 -10.68 10.98 21.69
N GLY A 25 -11.76 10.65 22.39
CA GLY A 25 -12.65 9.54 22.07
C GLY A 25 -13.26 9.64 20.66
N LEU A 26 -13.51 10.84 20.18
CA LEU A 26 -14.02 11.09 18.83
C LEU A 26 -12.91 11.21 17.78
N ALA A 27 -11.76 11.77 18.14
CA ALA A 27 -10.67 12.06 17.21
C ALA A 27 -9.85 10.82 16.83
N ILE A 28 -9.63 9.89 17.75
CA ILE A 28 -8.76 8.72 17.54
C ILE A 28 -9.25 7.83 16.38
N PRO A 29 -10.53 7.42 16.28
CA PRO A 29 -11.00 6.60 15.17
C PRO A 29 -10.76 7.25 13.80
N HIS A 30 -11.10 8.54 13.67
CA HIS A 30 -10.91 9.31 12.43
C HIS A 30 -9.42 9.44 12.03
N PHE A 31 -8.55 9.58 13.00
CA PHE A 31 -7.11 9.64 12.75
C PHE A 31 -6.56 8.30 12.21
N LEU A 32 -6.99 7.18 12.77
CA LEU A 32 -6.59 5.85 12.31
C LEU A 32 -7.09 5.56 10.89
N ASP A 33 -8.31 5.98 10.54
CA ASP A 33 -8.84 5.86 9.18
C ASP A 33 -8.05 6.71 8.17
N SER A 34 -7.67 7.91 8.58
CA SER A 34 -6.83 8.79 7.75
C SER A 34 -5.45 8.21 7.50
N GLN A 35 -4.85 7.59 8.52
CA GLN A 35 -3.58 6.87 8.37
C GLN A 35 -3.70 5.69 7.42
N ALA A 36 -4.75 4.87 7.55
CA ALA A 36 -5.00 3.74 6.67
C ALA A 36 -5.17 4.18 5.21
N LYS A 37 -5.95 5.23 4.97
CA LYS A 37 -6.11 5.83 3.63
C LYS A 37 -4.79 6.32 3.04
N THR A 38 -3.96 6.96 3.84
CA THR A 38 -2.63 7.44 3.42
C THR A 38 -1.71 6.28 3.02
N ARG A 39 -1.70 5.19 3.79
CA ARG A 39 -0.91 3.98 3.45
C ARG A 39 -1.40 3.35 2.16
N THR A 40 -2.71 3.23 2.00
CA THR A 40 -3.33 2.69 0.77
C THR A 40 -2.96 3.54 -0.45
N ALA A 41 -3.08 4.86 -0.35
CA ALA A 41 -2.71 5.77 -1.44
C ALA A 41 -1.21 5.70 -1.77
N ARG A 42 -0.34 5.58 -0.77
CA ARG A 42 1.10 5.39 -0.98
C ARG A 42 1.40 4.08 -1.70
N ALA A 43 0.81 2.97 -1.28
CA ALA A 43 0.99 1.68 -1.96
C ALA A 43 0.54 1.74 -3.42
N ALA A 44 -0.58 2.40 -3.71
CA ALA A 44 -1.05 2.62 -5.08
C ALA A 44 -0.05 3.44 -5.93
N ALA A 45 0.53 4.49 -5.36
CA ALA A 45 1.54 5.31 -6.02
C ALA A 45 2.83 4.52 -6.28
N ASP A 46 3.29 3.75 -5.30
CA ASP A 46 4.47 2.90 -5.43
C ASP A 46 4.27 1.84 -6.53
N MET A 47 3.11 1.16 -6.54
CA MET A 47 2.78 0.18 -7.58
C MET A 47 2.73 0.80 -8.98
N ARG A 48 2.20 2.02 -9.11
CA ARG A 48 2.19 2.75 -10.38
C ARG A 48 3.60 3.07 -10.87
N THR A 49 4.47 3.50 -9.98
CA THR A 49 5.88 3.78 -10.28
C THR A 49 6.60 2.51 -10.73
N LEU A 50 6.41 1.41 -10.02
CA LEU A 50 6.98 0.11 -10.37
C LEU A 50 6.45 -0.41 -11.72
N GLN A 51 5.15 -0.26 -11.97
CA GLN A 51 4.54 -0.66 -13.24
C GLN A 51 5.13 0.14 -14.41
N SER A 52 5.29 1.45 -14.25
CA SER A 52 5.91 2.30 -15.26
C SER A 52 7.38 1.93 -15.53
N ALA A 53 8.13 1.60 -14.48
CA ALA A 53 9.52 1.15 -14.61
C ALA A 53 9.62 -0.19 -15.36
N VAL A 54 8.73 -1.13 -15.07
CA VAL A 54 8.63 -2.42 -15.80
C VAL A 54 8.32 -2.18 -17.28
N GLU A 55 7.38 -1.30 -17.59
CA GLU A 55 7.00 -0.98 -18.96
C GLU A 55 8.16 -0.33 -19.75
N GLN A 56 8.88 0.61 -19.12
CA GLN A 56 10.07 1.24 -19.73
C GLN A 56 11.20 0.24 -19.93
N TYR A 57 11.45 -0.65 -18.97
CA TYR A 57 12.43 -1.72 -19.06
C TYR A 57 12.17 -2.64 -20.25
N MET A 58 10.91 -3.03 -20.45
CA MET A 58 10.48 -3.85 -21.59
C MET A 58 10.54 -3.09 -22.91
N ALA A 59 10.13 -1.82 -22.93
CA ALA A 59 10.18 -0.96 -24.11
C ALA A 59 11.62 -0.73 -24.60
N ALA A 60 12.61 -0.78 -23.71
CA ALA A 60 14.03 -0.72 -24.05
C ALA A 60 14.59 -2.04 -24.62
N GLY A 61 13.73 -3.02 -24.92
CA GLY A 61 14.11 -4.31 -25.52
C GLY A 61 14.59 -5.35 -24.50
N ASN A 62 14.46 -5.09 -23.20
CA ASN A 62 14.78 -6.10 -22.21
C ASN A 62 13.63 -7.11 -22.06
N THR A 63 13.96 -8.35 -21.75
CA THR A 63 12.98 -9.42 -21.52
C THR A 63 12.88 -9.75 -20.04
N ILE A 64 11.69 -10.13 -19.61
CA ILE A 64 11.44 -10.65 -18.26
C ILE A 64 11.12 -12.13 -18.43
N ASP A 65 12.17 -12.95 -18.39
CA ASP A 65 12.08 -14.40 -18.58
C ASP A 65 12.18 -15.14 -17.23
N GLY A 66 11.68 -16.38 -17.24
CA GLY A 66 11.83 -17.29 -16.09
C GLY A 66 11.02 -16.88 -14.85
N LEU A 67 9.85 -16.22 -15.06
CA LEU A 67 8.92 -15.99 -13.96
C LEU A 67 8.35 -17.33 -13.48
N THR A 68 8.42 -17.53 -12.19
CA THR A 68 7.85 -18.66 -11.45
C THR A 68 6.44 -18.33 -10.98
N ASP A 69 5.77 -19.28 -10.32
CA ASP A 69 4.47 -19.01 -9.67
C ASP A 69 4.64 -18.14 -8.40
N ASP A 70 5.86 -17.94 -7.92
CA ASP A 70 6.16 -17.07 -6.78
C ASP A 70 6.32 -15.61 -7.22
N GLN A 71 5.27 -14.83 -7.04
CA GLN A 71 5.21 -13.41 -7.41
C GLN A 71 6.22 -12.55 -6.63
N LYS A 72 6.50 -12.90 -5.38
CA LYS A 72 7.46 -12.17 -4.53
C LYS A 72 8.90 -12.39 -4.99
N ALA A 73 9.27 -13.64 -5.28
CA ALA A 73 10.59 -13.95 -5.82
C ALA A 73 10.80 -13.33 -7.20
N ASN A 74 9.76 -13.35 -8.05
CA ASN A 74 9.77 -12.67 -9.35
C ASN A 74 9.98 -11.16 -9.18
N GLY A 75 9.26 -10.53 -8.24
CA GLY A 75 9.41 -9.11 -7.95
C GLY A 75 10.82 -8.76 -7.51
N ALA A 76 11.38 -9.51 -6.57
CA ALA A 76 12.73 -9.28 -6.07
C ALA A 76 13.79 -9.36 -7.19
N LYS A 77 13.67 -10.36 -8.08
CA LYS A 77 14.59 -10.55 -9.21
C LYS A 77 14.45 -9.44 -10.24
N VAL A 78 13.24 -9.18 -10.71
CA VAL A 78 12.99 -8.24 -11.80
C VAL A 78 13.25 -6.80 -11.36
N PHE A 79 12.81 -6.42 -10.17
CA PHE A 79 13.06 -5.07 -9.65
C PHE A 79 14.55 -4.81 -9.43
N LYS A 80 15.31 -5.83 -9.02
CA LYS A 80 16.77 -5.71 -8.94
C LYS A 80 17.37 -5.40 -10.31
N ASP A 81 17.02 -6.15 -11.35
CA ASP A 81 17.51 -5.91 -12.71
C ASP A 81 17.11 -4.52 -13.24
N ILE A 82 15.90 -4.06 -12.93
CA ILE A 82 15.40 -2.73 -13.31
C ILE A 82 16.24 -1.61 -12.66
N VAL A 83 16.60 -1.78 -11.37
CA VAL A 83 17.47 -0.85 -10.64
C VAL A 83 18.90 -0.90 -11.18
N ASP A 84 19.46 -2.09 -11.37
CA ASP A 84 20.84 -2.28 -11.87
C ASP A 84 21.02 -1.66 -13.28
N LYS A 85 19.97 -1.64 -14.09
CA LYS A 85 19.96 -1.00 -15.41
C LYS A 85 19.52 0.47 -15.43
N GLY A 86 19.24 1.04 -14.28
CA GLY A 86 18.96 2.47 -14.11
C GLY A 86 17.54 2.93 -14.48
N PHE A 87 16.59 2.02 -14.69
CA PHE A 87 15.18 2.38 -14.94
C PHE A 87 14.43 2.74 -13.65
N LEU A 88 14.98 2.40 -12.49
CA LEU A 88 14.44 2.74 -11.18
C LEU A 88 15.62 3.05 -10.26
N TYR A 89 15.49 4.09 -9.43
CA TYR A 89 16.55 4.46 -8.47
C TYR A 89 16.65 3.43 -7.34
N ALA A 90 15.52 3.06 -6.77
CA ALA A 90 15.43 2.05 -5.72
C ALA A 90 14.03 1.46 -5.67
N VAL A 91 13.91 0.23 -5.22
CA VAL A 91 12.60 -0.43 -5.02
C VAL A 91 11.94 0.17 -3.77
N PRO A 92 10.73 0.74 -3.86
CA PRO A 92 10.04 1.23 -2.68
C PRO A 92 9.66 0.09 -1.74
N THR A 93 9.67 0.38 -0.44
CA THR A 93 9.21 -0.57 0.57
C THR A 93 7.72 -0.38 0.80
N ALA A 94 6.95 -1.47 0.69
CA ALA A 94 5.51 -1.43 0.92
C ALA A 94 5.21 -0.97 2.36
N PRO A 95 4.31 -0.01 2.56
CA PRO A 95 3.89 0.43 3.88
C PRO A 95 3.34 -0.75 4.69
N GLN A 96 3.66 -0.80 5.98
CA GLN A 96 3.15 -1.84 6.88
C GLN A 96 2.01 -1.31 7.75
N GLY A 97 1.08 -2.17 8.16
CA GLY A 97 -0.04 -1.86 9.04
C GLY A 97 -1.40 -1.84 8.35
N ASP A 98 -2.36 -1.10 8.93
CA ASP A 98 -3.73 -1.08 8.43
C ASP A 98 -3.85 -0.35 7.10
N TYR A 99 -4.59 -0.95 6.18
CA TYR A 99 -4.99 -0.39 4.90
C TYR A 99 -6.48 -0.10 4.89
N TYR A 100 -6.88 0.92 4.15
CA TYR A 100 -8.29 1.22 3.94
C TYR A 100 -8.80 0.42 2.74
N TYR A 101 -9.83 -0.41 2.96
CA TYR A 101 -10.47 -1.18 1.90
C TYR A 101 -11.77 -0.50 1.49
N ALA A 102 -11.76 0.19 0.37
CA ALA A 102 -12.84 1.07 -0.05
C ALA A 102 -14.16 0.33 -0.31
N VAL A 103 -14.10 -0.94 -0.73
CA VAL A 103 -15.31 -1.77 -0.97
C VAL A 103 -16.14 -1.93 0.28
N SER A 104 -15.53 -2.20 1.43
CA SER A 104 -16.25 -2.38 2.70
C SER A 104 -16.31 -1.11 3.56
N GLY A 105 -15.53 -0.07 3.20
CA GLY A 105 -15.40 1.13 4.01
C GLY A 105 -14.63 0.93 5.32
N ASN A 106 -13.97 -0.22 5.50
CA ASN A 106 -13.30 -0.61 6.74
C ASN A 106 -11.78 -0.62 6.60
N ARG A 107 -11.10 -0.65 7.74
CA ARG A 107 -9.66 -0.91 7.81
C ARG A 107 -9.40 -2.42 7.81
N ILE A 108 -8.38 -2.83 7.08
CA ILE A 108 -7.90 -4.22 7.04
C ILE A 108 -6.45 -4.21 7.51
N ALA A 109 -6.13 -4.99 8.52
CA ALA A 109 -4.76 -5.19 8.97
C ALA A 109 -4.01 -6.07 7.98
N LEU A 110 -2.99 -5.52 7.32
CA LEU A 110 -2.13 -6.22 6.39
C LEU A 110 -0.68 -6.20 6.89
N ASN A 111 -0.16 -7.38 7.17
CA ASN A 111 1.19 -7.56 7.71
C ASN A 111 2.12 -8.12 6.64
N ASN A 112 3.42 -7.76 6.71
CA ASN A 112 4.44 -8.25 5.79
C ASN A 112 4.11 -7.98 4.31
N CYS A 113 3.62 -6.78 4.02
CA CYS A 113 3.31 -6.36 2.66
C CYS A 113 4.58 -6.21 1.82
N SER A 114 4.48 -6.60 0.56
CA SER A 114 5.56 -6.47 -0.43
C SER A 114 5.00 -6.27 -1.83
N TYR A 115 5.84 -5.85 -2.76
CA TYR A 115 5.50 -5.78 -4.17
C TYR A 115 6.03 -6.99 -4.91
N GLY A 116 5.23 -7.52 -5.82
CA GLY A 116 5.56 -8.67 -6.64
C GLY A 116 5.33 -8.39 -8.12
N ILE A 117 5.63 -9.37 -8.95
CA ILE A 117 5.35 -9.35 -10.39
C ILE A 117 4.69 -10.66 -10.78
N GLU A 118 3.64 -10.54 -11.58
CA GLU A 118 2.97 -11.68 -12.19
C GLU A 118 2.78 -11.52 -13.69
N LYS A 119 2.65 -12.63 -14.38
CA LYS A 119 2.14 -12.67 -15.76
C LYS A 119 0.63 -12.67 -15.67
N ALA A 120 -0.04 -11.63 -16.15
CA ALA A 120 -1.47 -11.67 -16.31
C ALA A 120 -1.81 -12.79 -17.31
N SER A 121 -2.54 -13.81 -16.85
CA SER A 121 -3.13 -14.79 -17.74
C SER A 121 -4.22 -14.08 -18.55
N SER A 122 -4.05 -13.99 -19.86
CA SER A 122 -5.12 -13.50 -20.73
C SER A 122 -6.35 -14.37 -20.53
N GLY A 123 -7.47 -13.76 -20.11
CA GLY A 123 -8.77 -14.41 -20.07
C GLY A 123 -9.08 -15.02 -21.43
N VAL A 124 -9.77 -16.13 -21.41
CA VAL A 124 -10.21 -16.92 -22.56
C VAL A 124 -10.71 -16.02 -23.68
N GLY A 125 -10.00 -15.99 -24.83
CA GLY A 125 -10.55 -15.48 -26.10
C GLY A 125 -9.76 -14.48 -26.91
N SER A 126 -8.55 -14.05 -26.54
CA SER A 126 -7.78 -13.16 -27.42
C SER A 126 -6.56 -13.84 -28.04
N SER A 127 -6.53 -13.82 -29.34
CA SER A 127 -5.52 -14.39 -30.24
C SER A 127 -4.16 -13.67 -30.21
N GLU A 128 -3.97 -12.70 -29.33
CA GLU A 128 -2.71 -11.98 -29.14
C GLU A 128 -2.04 -12.38 -27.83
N ASN A 129 -1.03 -13.22 -27.99
CA ASN A 129 -0.18 -13.79 -26.95
C ASN A 129 0.78 -12.76 -26.32
N LYS A 130 0.36 -11.53 -26.10
CA LYS A 130 1.06 -10.52 -25.30
C LYS A 130 0.69 -10.70 -23.84
N ARG A 131 1.43 -11.59 -23.16
CA ARG A 131 1.36 -11.77 -21.71
C ARG A 131 1.74 -10.45 -21.04
N LYS A 132 0.74 -9.71 -20.61
CA LYS A 132 0.95 -8.45 -19.89
C LYS A 132 1.55 -8.76 -18.54
N ILE A 133 2.74 -8.23 -18.28
CA ILE A 133 3.38 -8.30 -16.96
C ILE A 133 2.78 -7.22 -16.09
N THR A 134 2.37 -7.57 -14.88
CA THR A 134 1.68 -6.69 -13.96
C THR A 134 2.35 -6.71 -12.59
N VAL A 135 2.55 -5.53 -12.00
CA VAL A 135 2.95 -5.39 -10.61
C VAL A 135 1.78 -5.79 -9.72
N SER A 136 2.04 -6.55 -8.69
CA SER A 136 1.06 -7.01 -7.72
C SER A 136 1.43 -6.58 -6.29
N PHE A 137 0.39 -6.37 -5.47
CA PHE A 137 0.54 -6.10 -4.04
C PHE A 137 0.30 -7.41 -3.29
N ILE A 138 1.30 -7.82 -2.52
CA ILE A 138 1.30 -9.09 -1.80
C ILE A 138 1.14 -8.82 -0.31
N ASN A 139 0.18 -9.49 0.31
CA ASN A 139 -0.03 -9.50 1.75
C ASN A 139 0.46 -10.82 2.34
N GLY A 140 1.35 -10.75 3.32
CA GLY A 140 1.81 -11.90 4.07
C GLY A 140 3.14 -12.50 3.62
N LEU A 141 3.58 -13.51 4.37
CA LEU A 141 4.85 -14.24 4.17
C LEU A 141 4.69 -15.48 3.30
N SER A 142 3.47 -15.79 2.83
CA SER A 142 3.19 -17.06 2.14
C SER A 142 3.78 -17.06 0.75
N THR A 143 4.66 -18.01 0.48
CA THR A 143 5.05 -18.41 -0.85
C THR A 143 3.82 -18.97 -1.57
N GLY A 144 3.50 -18.44 -2.74
CA GLY A 144 2.34 -18.88 -3.54
C GLY A 144 1.03 -18.17 -3.26
N THR A 145 1.02 -17.11 -2.44
CA THR A 145 -0.18 -16.27 -2.29
C THR A 145 -0.33 -15.39 -3.53
N SER A 146 -1.48 -15.48 -4.19
CA SER A 146 -1.83 -14.59 -5.29
C SER A 146 -1.86 -13.16 -4.78
N GLY A 147 -1.00 -12.29 -5.31
CA GLY A 147 -1.02 -10.87 -5.01
C GLY A 147 -2.25 -10.21 -5.64
N VAL A 148 -2.55 -9.00 -5.19
CA VAL A 148 -3.58 -8.17 -5.81
C VAL A 148 -2.94 -7.35 -6.93
N PRO A 149 -3.28 -7.58 -8.22
CA PRO A 149 -2.77 -6.81 -9.35
C PRO A 149 -3.08 -5.32 -9.20
N TYR A 150 -2.24 -4.47 -9.77
CA TYR A 150 -2.38 -3.01 -9.65
C TYR A 150 -3.78 -2.49 -10.02
N SER A 151 -4.35 -2.97 -11.12
CA SER A 151 -5.71 -2.57 -11.53
C SER A 151 -6.76 -2.93 -10.48
N MET A 152 -6.72 -4.17 -9.99
CA MET A 152 -7.64 -4.66 -8.96
C MET A 152 -7.41 -3.94 -7.62
N PHE A 153 -6.15 -3.62 -7.27
CA PHE A 153 -5.85 -2.83 -6.07
C PHE A 153 -6.50 -1.45 -6.13
N ILE A 154 -6.41 -0.76 -7.26
CA ILE A 154 -7.06 0.53 -7.44
C ILE A 154 -8.58 0.40 -7.34
N GLU A 155 -9.18 -0.60 -7.99
CA GLU A 155 -10.62 -0.80 -7.96
C GLU A 155 -11.15 -1.10 -6.55
N GLN A 156 -10.51 -2.01 -5.83
CA GLN A 156 -10.98 -2.48 -4.54
C GLN A 156 -10.60 -1.55 -3.37
N TYR A 157 -9.35 -1.07 -3.34
CA TYR A 157 -8.83 -0.33 -2.19
C TYR A 157 -9.02 1.19 -2.32
N ILE A 158 -9.12 1.73 -3.54
CA ILE A 158 -9.25 3.17 -3.77
C ILE A 158 -10.67 3.54 -4.21
N LEU A 159 -11.21 2.85 -5.24
CA LEU A 159 -12.48 3.21 -5.86
C LEU A 159 -13.70 2.53 -5.23
N GLY A 160 -13.51 1.47 -4.45
CA GLY A 160 -14.58 0.69 -3.86
C GLY A 160 -15.45 -0.05 -4.88
N LYS A 161 -14.87 -0.48 -6.00
CA LYS A 161 -15.54 -1.23 -7.06
C LYS A 161 -15.15 -2.71 -7.00
N TYR A 162 -16.09 -3.57 -7.39
CA TYR A 162 -15.88 -5.00 -7.62
C TYR A 162 -15.62 -5.29 -9.08
#